data_8d652f9d304bd1cd9f532ed186f32450
#
_entry.id   8d652f9d304bd1cd9f532ed186f32450
#
_cell.length_a   1.000
_cell.length_b   1.000
_cell.length_c   1.000
_cell.angle_alpha   90.00
_cell.angle_beta   90.00
_cell.angle_gamma   90.00
#
_symmetry.space_group_name_H-M   'P 1'
#
loop_
_entity.id
_entity.type
_entity.pdbx_description
1 polymer ?
#
loop_
_entity_poly.entity_id
_entity_poly.type
_entity_poly.pdbx_seq_one_letter_code
_entity_poly.pdbx_strand_id
1 'polypeptide(L)'
;MKELKGTKTEKNLQMAFAGESQARNKYTYFASKAKKEGYEQIAAIFQETADNEKEHAKMWFKHLGGIGSTAENLLAAAAGEHEEWTDMYAQMAKEAREEGFIAIAEQFEGVAAIEKEHEERYLKLLNNVKEGLVFAREGECVWQCRNCGHIHVGAEAPAACPVCDHAKAHFQLKPENY
;
A
#
# COMPACT_ATOMS: atom_id res chain seq x y z
N MET A 1 -29.37 10.52 -6.36
CA MET A 1 -28.51 9.72 -7.27
C MET A 1 -28.98 8.27 -7.20
N LYS A 2 -28.87 7.51 -8.28
CA LYS A 2 -29.24 6.08 -8.29
C LYS A 2 -28.23 5.31 -7.42
N GLU A 3 -28.69 4.44 -6.54
CA GLU A 3 -27.85 3.63 -5.68
C GLU A 3 -27.08 2.59 -6.53
N LEU A 4 -25.78 2.44 -6.29
CA LEU A 4 -24.90 1.52 -7.02
C LEU A 4 -24.95 0.11 -6.42
N LYS A 5 -25.11 0.01 -5.10
CA LYS A 5 -25.04 -1.23 -4.33
C LYS A 5 -26.00 -2.31 -4.84
N GLY A 6 -25.50 -3.51 -5.03
CA GLY A 6 -26.28 -4.67 -5.50
C GLY A 6 -26.58 -4.69 -7.01
N THR A 7 -26.10 -3.72 -7.78
CA THR A 7 -26.34 -3.62 -9.23
C THR A 7 -25.34 -4.43 -10.06
N LYS A 8 -25.70 -4.72 -11.33
CA LYS A 8 -24.75 -5.27 -12.31
C LYS A 8 -23.58 -4.31 -12.57
N THR A 9 -23.83 -2.99 -12.49
CA THR A 9 -22.80 -1.97 -12.67
C THR A 9 -21.74 -2.04 -11.57
N GLU A 10 -22.13 -2.25 -10.31
CA GLU A 10 -21.18 -2.47 -9.22
C GLU A 10 -20.28 -3.68 -9.48
N LYS A 11 -20.87 -4.82 -9.87
CA LYS A 11 -20.08 -6.02 -10.22
C LYS A 11 -19.13 -5.76 -11.40
N ASN A 12 -19.57 -5.03 -12.42
CA ASN A 12 -18.73 -4.66 -13.55
C ASN A 12 -17.56 -3.76 -13.12
N LEU A 13 -17.78 -2.82 -12.20
CA LEU A 13 -16.73 -1.96 -11.64
C LEU A 13 -15.69 -2.78 -10.84
N GLN A 14 -16.15 -3.75 -10.04
CA GLN A 14 -15.26 -4.67 -9.31
C GLN A 14 -14.41 -5.50 -10.27
N MET A 15 -15.03 -6.06 -11.32
CA MET A 15 -14.31 -6.82 -12.35
C MET A 15 -13.31 -5.96 -13.12
N ALA A 16 -13.69 -4.74 -13.49
CA ALA A 16 -12.81 -3.81 -14.18
C ALA A 16 -11.63 -3.40 -13.28
N PHE A 17 -11.87 -3.04 -12.02
CA PHE A 17 -10.82 -2.75 -11.05
C PHE A 17 -9.82 -3.92 -10.90
N ALA A 18 -10.32 -5.15 -10.76
CA ALA A 18 -9.47 -6.33 -10.66
C ALA A 18 -8.65 -6.57 -11.95
N GLY A 19 -9.28 -6.44 -13.13
CA GLY A 19 -8.63 -6.61 -14.43
C GLY A 19 -7.49 -5.62 -14.65
N GLU A 20 -7.74 -4.33 -14.44
CA GLU A 20 -6.74 -3.28 -14.60
C GLU A 20 -5.59 -3.39 -13.57
N SER A 21 -5.91 -3.78 -12.32
CA SER A 21 -4.91 -4.01 -11.29
C SER A 21 -3.96 -5.16 -11.66
N GLN A 22 -4.49 -6.24 -12.23
CA GLN A 22 -3.68 -7.36 -12.74
C GLN A 22 -2.86 -6.95 -13.98
N ALA A 23 -3.45 -6.23 -14.94
CA ALA A 23 -2.78 -5.74 -16.14
C ALA A 23 -1.60 -4.85 -15.76
N ARG A 24 -1.79 -3.88 -14.87
CA ARG A 24 -0.73 -3.03 -14.32
C ARG A 24 0.46 -3.84 -13.82
N ASN A 25 0.22 -4.83 -12.96
CA ASN A 25 1.30 -5.64 -12.40
C ASN A 25 2.01 -6.47 -13.48
N LYS A 26 1.26 -7.13 -14.37
CA LYS A 26 1.81 -7.92 -15.47
C LYS A 26 2.70 -7.07 -16.38
N TYR A 27 2.26 -5.88 -16.77
CA TYR A 27 3.03 -5.01 -17.67
C TYR A 27 4.31 -4.48 -17.01
N THR A 28 4.31 -4.22 -15.71
CA THR A 28 5.54 -3.90 -14.96
C THR A 28 6.54 -5.07 -15.00
N TYR A 29 6.08 -6.32 -14.90
CA TYR A 29 6.95 -7.50 -15.02
C TYR A 29 7.45 -7.67 -16.44
N PHE A 30 6.61 -7.43 -17.46
CA PHE A 30 7.01 -7.50 -18.86
C PHE A 30 8.00 -6.39 -19.21
N ALA A 31 7.83 -5.17 -18.71
CA ALA A 31 8.81 -4.09 -18.84
C ALA A 31 10.18 -4.49 -18.28
N SER A 32 10.21 -5.09 -17.08
CA SER A 32 11.46 -5.59 -16.48
C SER A 32 12.13 -6.66 -17.33
N LYS A 33 11.36 -7.58 -17.93
CA LYS A 33 11.88 -8.62 -18.83
C LYS A 33 12.44 -8.03 -20.12
N ALA A 34 11.68 -7.14 -20.78
CA ALA A 34 12.10 -6.47 -22.01
C ALA A 34 13.42 -5.69 -21.82
N LYS A 35 13.54 -4.98 -20.68
CA LYS A 35 14.77 -4.27 -20.32
C LYS A 35 15.97 -5.19 -20.17
N LYS A 36 15.80 -6.35 -19.52
CA LYS A 36 16.87 -7.37 -19.39
C LYS A 36 17.29 -7.98 -20.73
N GLU A 37 16.40 -7.97 -21.71
CA GLU A 37 16.66 -8.44 -23.09
C GLU A 37 17.22 -7.34 -24.02
N GLY A 38 17.39 -6.10 -23.52
CA GLY A 38 17.92 -4.97 -24.28
C GLY A 38 16.88 -4.22 -25.13
N TYR A 39 15.59 -4.45 -24.94
CA TYR A 39 14.51 -3.79 -25.66
C TYR A 39 13.98 -2.57 -24.88
N GLU A 40 14.79 -1.53 -24.73
CA GLU A 40 14.46 -0.35 -23.90
C GLU A 40 13.18 0.36 -24.35
N GLN A 41 12.92 0.49 -25.67
CA GLN A 41 11.68 1.10 -26.16
C GLN A 41 10.45 0.26 -25.79
N ILE A 42 10.52 -1.05 -25.93
CA ILE A 42 9.42 -1.95 -25.57
C ILE A 42 9.18 -1.91 -24.06
N ALA A 43 10.25 -1.90 -23.27
CA ALA A 43 10.15 -1.76 -21.82
C ALA A 43 9.47 -0.45 -21.40
N ALA A 44 9.83 0.67 -22.05
CA ALA A 44 9.20 1.98 -21.80
C ALA A 44 7.70 1.96 -22.15
N ILE A 45 7.30 1.34 -23.28
CA ILE A 45 5.89 1.23 -23.68
C ILE A 45 5.10 0.38 -22.67
N PHE A 46 5.64 -0.76 -22.21
CA PHE A 46 5.00 -1.54 -21.16
C PHE A 46 4.84 -0.76 -19.86
N GLN A 47 5.85 0.01 -19.45
CA GLN A 47 5.77 0.82 -18.24
C GLN A 47 4.74 1.94 -18.37
N GLU A 48 4.71 2.66 -19.50
CA GLU A 48 3.70 3.68 -19.80
C GLU A 48 2.28 3.09 -19.74
N THR A 49 2.06 1.94 -20.36
CA THR A 49 0.77 1.26 -20.32
C THR A 49 0.43 0.83 -18.89
N ALA A 50 1.37 0.29 -18.11
CA ALA A 50 1.14 -0.04 -16.70
C ALA A 50 0.69 1.18 -15.86
N ASP A 51 1.25 2.35 -16.12
CA ASP A 51 0.86 3.60 -15.45
C ASP A 51 -0.54 4.06 -15.88
N ASN A 52 -0.94 3.83 -17.14
CA ASN A 52 -2.31 4.08 -17.60
C ASN A 52 -3.32 3.15 -16.91
N GLU A 53 -3.02 1.83 -16.84
CA GLU A 53 -3.91 0.86 -16.18
C GLU A 53 -4.08 1.14 -14.68
N LYS A 54 -3.06 1.67 -14.02
CA LYS A 54 -3.17 2.16 -12.64
C LYS A 54 -4.21 3.27 -12.51
N GLU A 55 -4.25 4.23 -13.44
CA GLU A 55 -5.25 5.32 -13.40
C GLU A 55 -6.65 4.82 -13.76
N HIS A 56 -6.79 3.84 -14.68
CA HIS A 56 -8.06 3.17 -14.96
C HIS A 56 -8.59 2.45 -13.71
N ALA A 57 -7.77 1.63 -13.07
CA ALA A 57 -8.12 0.94 -11.82
C ALA A 57 -8.59 1.94 -10.74
N LYS A 58 -7.87 3.05 -10.56
CA LYS A 58 -8.21 4.11 -9.60
C LYS A 58 -9.57 4.77 -9.89
N MET A 59 -9.94 4.97 -11.17
CA MET A 59 -11.26 5.49 -11.54
C MET A 59 -12.37 4.55 -11.07
N TRP A 60 -12.23 3.26 -11.34
CA TRP A 60 -13.22 2.25 -10.94
C TRP A 60 -13.30 2.12 -9.43
N PHE A 61 -12.17 2.12 -8.75
CA PHE A 61 -12.10 2.04 -7.29
C PHE A 61 -12.74 3.26 -6.60
N LYS A 62 -12.60 4.46 -7.17
CA LYS A 62 -13.32 5.66 -6.70
C LYS A 62 -14.83 5.53 -6.82
N HIS A 63 -15.33 4.99 -7.95
CA HIS A 63 -16.78 4.76 -8.11
C HIS A 63 -17.32 3.74 -7.12
N LEU A 64 -16.52 2.79 -6.68
CA LEU A 64 -16.84 1.82 -5.63
C LEU A 64 -16.76 2.41 -4.22
N GLY A 65 -16.34 3.67 -4.07
CA GLY A 65 -16.14 4.28 -2.75
C GLY A 65 -14.91 3.76 -2.00
N GLY A 66 -13.97 3.12 -2.71
CA GLY A 66 -12.81 2.45 -2.10
C GLY A 66 -11.71 3.39 -1.58
N ILE A 67 -11.79 4.70 -1.84
CA ILE A 67 -10.82 5.68 -1.34
C ILE A 67 -11.51 6.63 -0.38
N GLY A 68 -11.24 6.48 0.90
CA GLY A 68 -11.71 7.33 1.98
C GLY A 68 -10.63 8.28 2.52
N SER A 69 -10.84 8.76 3.73
CA SER A 69 -9.81 9.47 4.51
C SER A 69 -8.62 8.54 4.80
N THR A 70 -7.49 9.11 5.21
CA THR A 70 -6.31 8.33 5.60
C THR A 70 -6.63 7.30 6.68
N ALA A 71 -7.44 7.67 7.69
CA ALA A 71 -7.83 6.76 8.76
C ALA A 71 -8.72 5.60 8.25
N GLU A 72 -9.69 5.89 7.37
CA GLU A 72 -10.54 4.87 6.74
C GLU A 72 -9.71 3.95 5.84
N ASN A 73 -8.79 4.49 5.06
CA ASN A 73 -7.91 3.70 4.19
C ASN A 73 -6.97 2.79 5.00
N LEU A 74 -6.41 3.28 6.12
CA LEU A 74 -5.59 2.46 7.02
C LEU A 74 -6.38 1.32 7.65
N LEU A 75 -7.63 1.58 8.05
CA LEU A 75 -8.52 0.55 8.58
C LEU A 75 -8.87 -0.50 7.52
N ALA A 76 -9.20 -0.05 6.31
CA ALA A 76 -9.52 -0.95 5.19
C ALA A 76 -8.32 -1.80 4.78
N ALA A 77 -7.11 -1.22 4.76
CA ALA A 77 -5.88 -1.95 4.50
C ALA A 77 -5.64 -3.02 5.57
N ALA A 78 -5.68 -2.65 6.86
CA ALA A 78 -5.51 -3.61 7.96
C ALA A 78 -6.52 -4.77 7.89
N ALA A 79 -7.79 -4.48 7.53
CA ALA A 79 -8.82 -5.52 7.38
C ALA A 79 -8.53 -6.46 6.19
N GLY A 80 -8.00 -5.93 5.08
CA GLY A 80 -7.59 -6.74 3.93
C GLY A 80 -6.43 -7.68 4.29
N GLU A 81 -5.36 -7.14 4.88
CA GLU A 81 -4.22 -7.96 5.32
C GLU A 81 -4.64 -9.03 6.35
N HIS A 82 -5.57 -8.68 7.26
CA HIS A 82 -6.12 -9.64 8.22
C HIS A 82 -6.79 -10.84 7.54
N GLU A 83 -7.67 -10.59 6.55
CA GLU A 83 -8.33 -11.65 5.77
C GLU A 83 -7.30 -12.49 4.99
N GLU A 84 -6.26 -11.84 4.44
CA GLU A 84 -5.24 -12.53 3.68
C GLU A 84 -4.46 -13.53 4.53
N TRP A 85 -3.98 -13.15 5.73
CA TRP A 85 -3.18 -14.06 6.53
C TRP A 85 -3.99 -15.04 7.38
N THR A 86 -5.21 -14.69 7.81
CA THR A 86 -6.04 -15.61 8.62
C THR A 86 -6.75 -16.68 7.80
N ASP A 87 -7.26 -16.29 6.63
CA ASP A 87 -8.15 -17.14 5.83
C ASP A 87 -7.55 -17.52 4.48
N MET A 88 -7.23 -16.54 3.64
CA MET A 88 -6.87 -16.77 2.24
C MET A 88 -5.59 -17.60 2.08
N TYR A 89 -4.47 -17.12 2.60
CA TYR A 89 -3.18 -17.82 2.48
C TYR A 89 -3.13 -19.09 3.32
N ALA A 90 -3.79 -19.15 4.47
CA ALA A 90 -3.89 -20.36 5.27
C ALA A 90 -4.58 -21.50 4.50
N GLN A 91 -5.68 -21.18 3.83
CA GLN A 91 -6.39 -22.16 2.99
C GLN A 91 -5.56 -22.55 1.76
N MET A 92 -4.96 -21.59 1.06
CA MET A 92 -4.12 -21.84 -0.12
C MET A 92 -2.91 -22.71 0.21
N ALA A 93 -2.24 -22.49 1.35
CA ALA A 93 -1.11 -23.29 1.81
C ALA A 93 -1.52 -24.74 2.09
N LYS A 94 -2.66 -24.93 2.74
CA LYS A 94 -3.23 -26.26 3.01
C LYS A 94 -3.50 -27.02 1.71
N GLU A 95 -4.22 -26.41 0.78
CA GLU A 95 -4.57 -27.00 -0.53
C GLU A 95 -3.30 -27.36 -1.33
N ALA A 96 -2.31 -26.45 -1.39
CA ALA A 96 -1.06 -26.71 -2.07
C ALA A 96 -0.30 -27.90 -1.45
N ARG A 97 -0.33 -28.10 -0.13
CA ARG A 97 0.26 -29.28 0.53
C ARG A 97 -0.48 -30.56 0.17
N GLU A 98 -1.83 -30.52 0.17
CA GLU A 98 -2.66 -31.66 -0.19
C GLU A 98 -2.44 -32.11 -1.65
N GLU A 99 -2.18 -31.15 -2.55
CA GLU A 99 -1.85 -31.39 -3.97
C GLU A 99 -0.38 -31.74 -4.22
N GLY A 100 0.50 -31.67 -3.19
CA GLY A 100 1.93 -31.99 -3.29
C GLY A 100 2.85 -30.86 -3.70
N PHE A 101 2.35 -29.61 -3.80
CA PHE A 101 3.13 -28.41 -4.12
C PHE A 101 3.78 -27.80 -2.89
N ILE A 102 4.66 -28.54 -2.22
CA ILE A 102 5.22 -28.17 -0.91
C ILE A 102 5.92 -26.80 -0.93
N ALA A 103 6.76 -26.54 -1.94
CA ALA A 103 7.47 -25.25 -2.04
C ALA A 103 6.52 -24.06 -2.22
N ILE A 104 5.38 -24.23 -2.92
CA ILE A 104 4.36 -23.19 -3.07
C ILE A 104 3.62 -23.00 -1.73
N ALA A 105 3.31 -24.07 -1.03
CA ALA A 105 2.69 -23.98 0.29
C ALA A 105 3.55 -23.19 1.29
N GLU A 106 4.87 -23.47 1.33
CA GLU A 106 5.82 -22.73 2.16
C GLU A 106 5.89 -21.24 1.77
N GLN A 107 5.76 -20.91 0.49
CA GLN A 107 5.68 -19.52 0.03
C GLN A 107 4.40 -18.84 0.49
N PHE A 108 3.24 -19.51 0.42
CA PHE A 108 1.98 -18.97 0.95
C PHE A 108 2.06 -18.71 2.46
N GLU A 109 2.63 -19.64 3.23
CA GLU A 109 2.85 -19.48 4.68
C GLU A 109 3.80 -18.30 4.97
N GLY A 110 4.87 -18.16 4.18
CA GLY A 110 5.80 -17.04 4.29
C GLY A 110 5.16 -15.69 4.00
N VAL A 111 4.32 -15.62 2.96
CA VAL A 111 3.57 -14.40 2.64
C VAL A 111 2.54 -14.11 3.74
N ALA A 112 1.79 -15.09 4.23
CA ALA A 112 0.86 -14.90 5.34
C ALA A 112 1.53 -14.26 6.58
N ALA A 113 2.76 -14.65 6.91
CA ALA A 113 3.51 -14.05 8.00
C ALA A 113 3.86 -12.58 7.73
N ILE A 114 4.12 -12.21 6.47
CA ILE A 114 4.38 -10.82 6.06
C ILE A 114 3.10 -9.98 6.15
N GLU A 115 1.95 -10.50 5.70
CA GLU A 115 0.68 -9.77 5.73
C GLU A 115 0.21 -9.50 7.17
N LYS A 116 0.54 -10.38 8.12
CA LYS A 116 0.35 -10.11 9.54
C LYS A 116 1.16 -8.89 10.02
N GLU A 117 2.42 -8.77 9.63
CA GLU A 117 3.25 -7.60 9.95
C GLU A 117 2.72 -6.32 9.28
N HIS A 118 2.12 -6.43 8.08
CA HIS A 118 1.47 -5.32 7.40
C HIS A 118 0.23 -4.86 8.17
N GLU A 119 -0.64 -5.77 8.61
CA GLU A 119 -1.80 -5.46 9.46
C GLU A 119 -1.36 -4.71 10.71
N GLU A 120 -0.40 -5.26 11.48
CA GLU A 120 0.09 -4.64 12.71
C GLU A 120 0.64 -3.22 12.46
N ARG A 121 1.34 -3.03 11.34
CA ARG A 121 1.85 -1.73 10.91
C ARG A 121 0.72 -0.74 10.62
N TYR A 122 -0.30 -1.15 9.85
CA TYR A 122 -1.43 -0.29 9.53
C TYR A 122 -2.26 0.07 10.76
N LEU A 123 -2.46 -0.85 11.70
CA LEU A 123 -3.12 -0.58 12.97
C LEU A 123 -2.34 0.41 13.84
N LYS A 124 -1.02 0.30 13.90
CA LYS A 124 -0.15 1.29 14.58
C LYS A 124 -0.29 2.68 13.95
N LEU A 125 -0.25 2.76 12.61
CA LEU A 125 -0.39 4.03 11.89
C LEU A 125 -1.79 4.63 12.08
N LEU A 126 -2.83 3.80 12.07
CA LEU A 126 -4.20 4.22 12.35
C LEU A 126 -4.32 4.81 13.76
N ASN A 127 -3.75 4.15 14.76
CA ASN A 127 -3.71 4.68 16.12
C ASN A 127 -3.00 6.03 16.17
N ASN A 128 -1.84 6.16 15.53
CA ASN A 128 -1.11 7.43 15.46
C ASN A 128 -1.94 8.56 14.83
N VAL A 129 -2.74 8.27 13.81
CA VAL A 129 -3.64 9.26 13.20
C VAL A 129 -4.76 9.66 14.17
N LYS A 130 -5.39 8.68 14.81
CA LYS A 130 -6.53 8.90 15.73
C LYS A 130 -6.12 9.69 16.97
N GLU A 131 -4.96 9.38 17.53
CA GLU A 131 -4.43 9.99 18.76
C GLU A 131 -3.59 11.26 18.49
N GLY A 132 -3.48 11.73 17.23
CA GLY A 132 -2.68 12.91 16.88
C GLY A 132 -1.16 12.69 17.02
N LEU A 133 -0.72 11.44 17.06
CA LEU A 133 0.67 11.07 17.32
C LEU A 133 1.57 11.07 16.08
N VAL A 134 1.05 11.41 14.89
CA VAL A 134 1.87 11.41 13.65
C VAL A 134 3.02 12.42 13.75
N PHE A 135 2.74 13.60 14.32
CA PHE A 135 3.71 14.71 14.47
C PHE A 135 3.94 15.13 15.91
N ALA A 136 3.48 14.35 16.87
CA ALA A 136 3.67 14.56 18.30
C ALA A 136 3.96 13.24 19.01
N ARG A 137 4.64 13.29 20.15
CA ARG A 137 4.91 12.13 21.02
C ARG A 137 4.90 12.58 22.48
N GLU A 138 4.72 11.62 23.38
CA GLU A 138 5.00 11.84 24.80
C GLU A 138 6.51 11.95 24.99
N GLY A 139 6.97 13.12 25.45
CA GLY A 139 8.40 13.41 25.67
C GLY A 139 9.15 13.85 24.42
N GLU A 140 10.44 14.11 24.57
CA GLU A 140 11.32 14.54 23.48
C GLU A 140 11.60 13.43 22.49
N CYS A 141 11.43 13.75 21.21
CA CYS A 141 11.77 12.88 20.08
C CYS A 141 12.64 13.62 19.09
N VAL A 142 13.35 12.86 18.28
CA VAL A 142 14.15 13.38 17.18
C VAL A 142 13.33 13.34 15.90
N TRP A 143 13.04 14.52 15.37
CA TRP A 143 12.30 14.71 14.11
C TRP A 143 13.27 15.06 12.99
N GLN A 144 13.03 14.52 11.81
CA GLN A 144 13.81 14.80 10.60
C GLN A 144 12.90 15.32 9.49
N CYS A 145 13.29 16.46 8.91
CA CYS A 145 12.65 16.97 7.70
C CYS A 145 13.07 16.08 6.50
N ARG A 146 12.08 15.43 5.87
CA ARG A 146 12.30 14.55 4.71
C ARG A 146 12.77 15.27 3.45
N ASN A 147 12.60 16.62 3.40
CA ASN A 147 13.04 17.41 2.26
C ASN A 147 14.53 17.80 2.34
N CYS A 148 14.99 18.35 3.48
CA CYS A 148 16.34 18.91 3.59
C CYS A 148 17.23 18.22 4.63
N GLY A 149 16.71 17.24 5.38
CA GLY A 149 17.47 16.53 6.41
C GLY A 149 17.59 17.27 7.74
N HIS A 150 17.03 18.48 7.90
CA HIS A 150 17.07 19.22 9.17
C HIS A 150 16.54 18.37 10.33
N ILE A 151 17.27 18.41 11.44
CA ILE A 151 16.92 17.69 12.68
C ILE A 151 16.34 18.69 13.70
N HIS A 152 15.20 18.30 14.28
CA HIS A 152 14.56 19.01 15.38
C HIS A 152 14.36 18.06 16.56
N VAL A 153 14.64 18.50 17.77
CA VAL A 153 14.38 17.75 19.02
C VAL A 153 13.26 18.43 19.78
N GLY A 154 12.25 17.66 20.14
CA GLY A 154 11.09 18.14 20.88
C GLY A 154 9.95 17.15 20.90
N ALA A 155 8.92 17.41 21.68
CA ALA A 155 7.72 16.56 21.75
C ALA A 155 6.89 16.62 20.45
N GLU A 156 7.00 17.71 19.68
CA GLU A 156 6.28 17.90 18.40
C GLU A 156 7.23 18.30 17.28
N ALA A 157 6.90 17.90 16.07
CA ALA A 157 7.51 18.43 14.85
C ALA A 157 7.12 19.92 14.68
N PRO A 158 8.04 20.80 14.22
CA PRO A 158 7.74 22.21 14.04
C PRO A 158 6.70 22.43 12.93
N ALA A 159 5.92 23.52 13.02
CA ALA A 159 4.89 23.87 12.05
C ALA A 159 5.47 24.01 10.61
N ALA A 160 6.70 24.55 10.53
CA ALA A 160 7.47 24.65 9.29
C ALA A 160 8.95 24.38 9.58
N CYS A 161 9.66 23.83 8.62
CA CYS A 161 11.09 23.58 8.73
C CYS A 161 11.86 24.91 8.71
N PRO A 162 12.68 25.24 9.75
CA PRO A 162 13.39 26.51 9.81
C PRO A 162 14.51 26.66 8.76
N VAL A 163 14.86 25.59 8.06
CA VAL A 163 15.91 25.56 7.05
C VAL A 163 15.37 25.68 5.63
N CYS A 164 14.26 24.99 5.29
CA CYS A 164 13.75 24.91 3.93
C CYS A 164 12.27 25.29 3.79
N ASP A 165 11.65 25.78 4.86
CA ASP A 165 10.28 26.30 4.91
C ASP A 165 9.17 25.30 4.53
N HIS A 166 9.47 24.01 4.44
CA HIS A 166 8.48 22.98 4.20
C HIS A 166 7.61 22.77 5.45
N ALA A 167 6.32 22.60 5.24
CA ALA A 167 5.34 22.40 6.30
C ALA A 167 5.61 21.14 7.16
N LYS A 168 5.03 21.09 8.37
CA LYS A 168 5.05 19.97 9.33
C LYS A 168 4.87 18.59 8.67
N ALA A 169 4.06 18.50 7.62
CA ALA A 169 3.81 17.27 6.87
C ALA A 169 5.08 16.59 6.30
N HIS A 170 6.18 17.33 6.17
CA HIS A 170 7.47 16.79 5.70
C HIS A 170 8.34 16.23 6.83
N PHE A 171 7.93 16.33 8.09
CA PHE A 171 8.67 15.73 9.19
C PHE A 171 8.27 14.28 9.43
N GLN A 172 9.24 13.51 9.88
CA GLN A 172 9.08 12.15 10.38
C GLN A 172 9.94 11.97 11.63
N LEU A 173 9.64 10.95 12.44
CA LEU A 173 10.61 10.49 13.44
C LEU A 173 11.89 10.07 12.70
N LYS A 174 13.05 10.50 13.21
CA LYS A 174 14.33 10.12 12.61
C LYS A 174 14.51 8.60 12.68
N PRO A 175 14.63 7.89 11.54
CA PRO A 175 14.92 6.46 11.58
C PRO A 175 16.39 6.24 11.97
N GLU A 176 16.64 5.27 12.84
CA GLU A 176 17.98 4.84 13.27
C GLU A 176 18.05 3.31 13.30
N ASN A 177 17.73 2.69 12.17
CA ASN A 177 17.67 1.24 12.03
C ASN A 177 18.76 0.64 11.13
N TYR A 178 19.90 1.31 11.07
CA TYR A 178 21.12 0.89 10.34
C TYR A 178 22.24 0.52 11.30
#